data_4cd3c230fe7a06382e4e041273438b2d
#
_entry.id   4cd3c230fe7a06382e4e041273438b2d
#
_cell.length_a   1.000
_cell.length_b   1.000
_cell.length_c   1.000
_cell.angle_alpha   90.00
_cell.angle_beta   90.00
_cell.angle_gamma   90.00
#
_symmetry.space_group_name_H-M   'P 1'
#
loop_
_entity.id
_entity.type
_entity.pdbx_description
1 polymer ?
#
loop_
_entity_poly.entity_id
_entity_poly.type
_entity_poly.pdbx_seq_one_letter_code
_entity_poly.pdbx_strand_id
1 'polypeptide(L)'
;MALALKEAFEGRAMVLTPDLPLHPKEALKAIRSLVYKERPDLLLGNSCGAFLAQMLAPVVGVPALLGNPYFKMTEFLKERIGEHEYKAPRRDGNQRLVINEALIAEFAELEAVQFDGCTPYYKERVWGLFGDHDTLAHFCPLFLEHYRHAFHFPGGHTPTQEEVKTWYAPLAAKMMREYSEKEEKEEKEEKEKKEE
;
A
#
# COMPACT_ATOMS: atom_id res chain seq x y z
N MET A 1 11.36 -2.12 6.81
CA MET A 1 10.00 -1.55 7.00
C MET A 1 9.19 -2.36 8.01
N ALA A 2 8.87 -3.64 7.78
CA ALA A 2 7.98 -4.43 8.64
C ALA A 2 8.37 -4.44 10.14
N LEU A 3 9.64 -4.68 10.46
CA LEU A 3 10.14 -4.66 11.85
C LEU A 3 9.98 -3.27 12.49
N ALA A 4 10.38 -2.22 11.78
CA ALA A 4 10.29 -0.85 12.28
C ALA A 4 8.84 -0.41 12.54
N LEU A 5 7.87 -0.83 11.70
CA LEU A 5 6.45 -0.59 11.97
C LEU A 5 5.96 -1.36 13.20
N LYS A 6 6.36 -2.64 13.37
CA LYS A 6 6.00 -3.41 14.56
C LYS A 6 6.50 -2.75 15.85
N GLU A 7 7.76 -2.31 15.84
CA GLU A 7 8.34 -1.58 16.97
C GLU A 7 7.64 -0.23 17.22
N ALA A 8 7.36 0.52 16.15
CA ALA A 8 6.70 1.82 16.27
C ALA A 8 5.25 1.72 16.78
N PHE A 9 4.57 0.61 16.51
CA PHE A 9 3.18 0.39 16.94
C PHE A 9 3.05 -0.57 18.14
N GLU A 10 4.15 -0.97 18.78
CA GLU A 10 4.12 -1.86 19.94
C GLU A 10 3.17 -1.34 21.02
N GLY A 11 2.28 -2.21 21.49
CA GLY A 11 1.24 -1.89 22.47
C GLY A 11 0.11 -0.96 21.99
N ARG A 12 0.12 -0.52 20.71
CA ARG A 12 -0.87 0.41 20.14
C ARG A 12 -1.67 -0.19 19.00
N ALA A 13 -1.06 -0.98 18.14
CA ALA A 13 -1.73 -1.65 17.03
C ALA A 13 -1.00 -2.93 16.64
N MET A 14 -1.73 -3.88 16.08
CA MET A 14 -1.16 -5.10 15.50
C MET A 14 -0.74 -4.85 14.05
N VAL A 15 0.53 -5.11 13.75
CA VAL A 15 1.08 -4.95 12.39
C VAL A 15 1.22 -6.32 11.72
N LEU A 16 0.38 -6.57 10.72
CA LEU A 16 0.42 -7.79 9.91
C LEU A 16 1.38 -7.60 8.73
N THR A 17 2.28 -8.54 8.54
CA THR A 17 3.31 -8.50 7.49
C THR A 17 3.38 -9.84 6.78
N PRO A 18 2.42 -10.15 5.88
CA PRO A 18 2.40 -11.42 5.17
C PRO A 18 3.52 -11.51 4.11
N ASP A 19 4.02 -12.70 3.86
CA ASP A 19 4.76 -12.98 2.66
C ASP A 19 3.77 -13.11 1.50
N LEU A 20 3.90 -12.23 0.51
CA LEU A 20 2.97 -12.21 -0.62
C LEU A 20 3.46 -13.13 -1.76
N PRO A 21 2.56 -13.78 -2.50
CA PRO A 21 2.89 -14.39 -3.77
C PRO A 21 3.56 -13.40 -4.73
N LEU A 22 4.38 -13.92 -5.63
CA LEU A 22 5.05 -13.11 -6.66
C LEU A 22 4.04 -12.58 -7.68
N HIS A 23 3.10 -13.41 -8.09
CA HIS A 23 2.05 -13.08 -9.06
C HIS A 23 1.05 -12.10 -8.45
N PRO A 24 0.83 -10.92 -9.06
CA PRO A 24 0.07 -9.84 -8.42
C PRO A 24 -1.40 -10.19 -8.21
N LYS A 25 -2.02 -10.98 -9.08
CA LYS A 25 -3.41 -11.44 -8.89
C LYS A 25 -3.55 -12.35 -7.67
N GLU A 26 -2.59 -13.25 -7.45
CA GLU A 26 -2.54 -14.11 -6.27
C GLU A 26 -2.26 -13.29 -5.01
N ALA A 27 -1.34 -12.31 -5.10
CA ALA A 27 -1.04 -11.41 -4.00
C ALA A 27 -2.27 -10.61 -3.58
N LEU A 28 -3.01 -10.01 -4.53
CA LEU A 28 -4.27 -9.30 -4.25
C LEU A 28 -5.32 -10.21 -3.61
N LYS A 29 -5.44 -11.45 -4.08
CA LYS A 29 -6.35 -12.44 -3.47
C LYS A 29 -5.96 -12.79 -2.03
N ALA A 30 -4.66 -12.98 -1.78
CA ALA A 30 -4.14 -13.27 -0.45
C ALA A 30 -4.35 -12.10 0.52
N ILE A 31 -4.04 -10.87 0.11
CA ILE A 31 -4.25 -9.67 0.91
C ILE A 31 -5.75 -9.49 1.19
N ARG A 32 -6.61 -9.63 0.18
CA ARG A 32 -8.07 -9.52 0.34
C ARG A 32 -8.61 -10.51 1.37
N SER A 33 -8.17 -11.76 1.31
CA SER A 33 -8.55 -12.79 2.27
C SER A 33 -8.10 -12.44 3.69
N LEU A 34 -6.90 -11.89 3.83
CA LEU A 34 -6.38 -11.43 5.13
C LEU A 34 -7.18 -10.25 5.66
N VAL A 35 -7.53 -9.27 4.80
CA VAL A 35 -8.35 -8.12 5.17
C VAL A 35 -9.72 -8.55 5.70
N TYR A 36 -10.41 -9.46 5.03
CA TYR A 36 -11.72 -9.97 5.49
C TYR A 36 -11.62 -10.73 6.82
N LYS A 37 -10.51 -11.41 7.06
CA LYS A 37 -10.29 -12.15 8.30
C LYS A 37 -9.92 -11.24 9.48
N GLU A 38 -8.97 -10.35 9.27
CA GLU A 38 -8.32 -9.59 10.34
C GLU A 38 -8.87 -8.15 10.49
N ARG A 39 -9.62 -7.66 9.48
CA ARG A 39 -10.27 -6.34 9.45
C ARG A 39 -9.33 -5.19 9.85
N PRO A 40 -8.24 -4.97 9.11
CA PRO A 40 -7.29 -3.91 9.43
C PRO A 40 -7.89 -2.53 9.18
N ASP A 41 -7.48 -1.55 9.96
CA ASP A 41 -7.87 -0.15 9.82
C ASP A 41 -7.12 0.58 8.70
N LEU A 42 -5.99 0.02 8.24
CA LEU A 42 -5.14 0.64 7.23
C LEU A 42 -4.37 -0.40 6.42
N LEU A 43 -4.28 -0.19 5.11
CA LEU A 43 -3.30 -0.85 4.25
C LEU A 43 -2.07 0.04 4.13
N LEU A 44 -0.87 -0.53 4.28
CA LEU A 44 0.38 0.19 4.06
C LEU A 44 1.29 -0.61 3.14
N GLY A 45 1.72 0.00 2.05
CA GLY A 45 2.64 -0.61 1.10
C GLY A 45 3.76 0.34 0.69
N ASN A 46 4.91 -0.21 0.26
CA ASN A 46 5.98 0.56 -0.36
C ASN A 46 6.27 0.00 -1.75
N SER A 47 6.57 0.85 -2.74
CA SER A 47 6.92 0.44 -4.11
C SER A 47 5.84 -0.45 -4.73
N CYS A 48 6.17 -1.67 -5.13
CA CYS A 48 5.22 -2.68 -5.60
C CYS A 48 4.11 -2.98 -4.57
N GLY A 49 4.44 -2.98 -3.27
CA GLY A 49 3.45 -3.13 -2.20
C GLY A 49 2.45 -1.97 -2.16
N ALA A 50 2.88 -0.77 -2.49
CA ALA A 50 1.99 0.40 -2.63
C ALA A 50 1.06 0.26 -3.85
N PHE A 51 1.56 -0.24 -4.97
CA PHE A 51 0.73 -0.56 -6.14
C PHE A 51 -0.39 -1.55 -5.78
N LEU A 52 -0.07 -2.62 -5.05
CA LEU A 52 -1.08 -3.60 -4.61
C LEU A 52 -2.06 -3.02 -3.59
N ALA A 53 -1.59 -2.21 -2.64
CA ALA A 53 -2.43 -1.57 -1.64
C ALA A 53 -3.43 -0.59 -2.29
N GLN A 54 -2.99 0.22 -3.25
CA GLN A 54 -3.85 1.11 -4.03
C GLN A 54 -4.97 0.35 -4.77
N MET A 55 -4.60 -0.73 -5.47
CA MET A 55 -5.57 -1.56 -6.21
C MET A 55 -6.62 -2.17 -5.29
N LEU A 56 -6.22 -2.53 -4.09
CA LEU A 56 -7.08 -3.25 -3.15
C LEU A 56 -7.95 -2.34 -2.30
N ALA A 57 -7.47 -1.16 -1.92
CA ALA A 57 -8.18 -0.22 -1.05
C ALA A 57 -9.66 -0.02 -1.41
N PRO A 58 -10.01 0.31 -2.68
CA PRO A 58 -11.42 0.50 -3.08
C PRO A 58 -12.23 -0.80 -3.08
N VAL A 59 -11.58 -1.95 -3.23
CA VAL A 59 -12.25 -3.26 -3.27
C VAL A 59 -12.65 -3.74 -1.88
N VAL A 60 -11.84 -3.42 -0.88
CA VAL A 60 -12.04 -3.91 0.51
C VAL A 60 -12.58 -2.84 1.47
N GLY A 61 -12.69 -1.60 1.04
CA GLY A 61 -13.22 -0.52 1.86
C GLY A 61 -12.23 0.05 2.88
N VAL A 62 -10.93 -0.25 2.77
CA VAL A 62 -9.89 0.14 3.75
C VAL A 62 -9.02 1.25 3.19
N PRO A 63 -8.72 2.32 3.94
CA PRO A 63 -7.80 3.37 3.50
C PRO A 63 -6.37 2.83 3.29
N ALA A 64 -5.58 3.52 2.45
CA ALA A 64 -4.23 3.07 2.12
C ALA A 64 -3.17 4.18 2.20
N LEU A 65 -2.02 3.87 2.83
CA LEU A 65 -0.81 4.67 2.79
C LEU A 65 0.20 4.05 1.83
N LEU A 66 0.53 4.80 0.78
CA LEU A 66 1.41 4.38 -0.30
C LEU A 66 2.78 5.04 -0.15
N GLY A 67 3.79 4.29 0.25
CA GLY A 67 5.17 4.75 0.28
C GLY A 67 5.84 4.55 -1.07
N ASN A 68 6.44 5.59 -1.63
CA ASN A 68 7.16 5.55 -2.90
C ASN A 68 6.48 4.63 -3.94
N PRO A 69 5.17 4.84 -4.25
CA PRO A 69 4.41 3.94 -5.11
C PRO A 69 5.05 3.83 -6.49
N TYR A 70 5.13 2.61 -7.02
CA TYR A 70 5.63 2.37 -8.36
C TYR A 70 4.48 1.95 -9.28
N PHE A 71 3.99 2.86 -10.12
CA PHE A 71 2.79 2.67 -10.94
C PHE A 71 3.04 2.07 -12.32
N LYS A 72 4.30 1.89 -12.72
CA LYS A 72 4.70 1.31 -14.02
C LYS A 72 5.49 0.01 -13.84
N MET A 73 4.88 -0.94 -13.11
CA MET A 73 5.51 -2.22 -12.79
C MET A 73 5.92 -3.01 -14.05
N THR A 74 5.14 -2.89 -15.13
CA THR A 74 5.42 -3.54 -16.41
C THR A 74 6.76 -3.09 -17.00
N GLU A 75 7.04 -1.78 -17.00
CA GLU A 75 8.32 -1.22 -17.48
C GLU A 75 9.47 -1.70 -16.58
N PHE A 76 9.29 -1.61 -15.27
CA PHE A 76 10.28 -2.03 -14.28
C PHE A 76 10.67 -3.50 -14.42
N LEU A 77 9.69 -4.38 -14.63
CA LEU A 77 9.92 -5.81 -14.72
C LEU A 77 10.55 -6.23 -16.06
N LYS A 78 10.21 -5.56 -17.17
CA LYS A 78 10.80 -5.84 -18.48
C LYS A 78 12.32 -5.72 -18.50
N GLU A 79 12.87 -4.80 -17.72
CA GLU A 79 14.31 -4.61 -17.59
C GLU A 79 15.01 -5.67 -16.71
N ARG A 80 14.22 -6.55 -16.08
CA ARG A 80 14.66 -7.48 -15.02
C ARG A 80 14.20 -8.92 -15.25
N ILE A 81 14.00 -9.31 -16.49
CA ILE A 81 13.63 -10.71 -16.82
C ILE A 81 14.77 -11.63 -16.38
N GLY A 82 14.42 -12.72 -15.67
CA GLY A 82 15.35 -13.71 -15.20
C GLY A 82 15.09 -14.18 -13.77
N GLU A 83 16.08 -14.89 -13.23
CA GLU A 83 16.07 -15.36 -11.84
C GLU A 83 16.66 -14.31 -10.91
N HIS A 84 16.01 -14.10 -9.77
CA HIS A 84 16.44 -13.17 -8.72
C HIS A 84 16.23 -13.79 -7.35
N GLU A 85 16.67 -13.08 -6.31
CA GLU A 85 16.45 -13.44 -4.92
C GLU A 85 15.69 -12.34 -4.19
N TYR A 86 14.82 -12.74 -3.27
CA TYR A 86 14.19 -11.79 -2.36
C TYR A 86 15.23 -11.18 -1.43
N LYS A 87 15.22 -9.86 -1.28
CA LYS A 87 16.14 -9.14 -0.40
C LYS A 87 15.94 -9.45 1.09
N ALA A 88 14.73 -9.82 1.47
CA ALA A 88 14.38 -10.16 2.84
C ALA A 88 14.04 -11.66 2.95
N PRO A 89 14.43 -12.32 4.06
CA PRO A 89 14.08 -13.71 4.29
C PRO A 89 12.57 -13.91 4.30
N ARG A 90 12.09 -14.89 3.54
CA ARG A 90 10.69 -15.31 3.53
C ARG A 90 10.45 -16.43 4.55
N ARG A 91 9.26 -16.45 5.14
CA ARG A 91 8.88 -17.48 6.13
C ARG A 91 8.69 -18.86 5.51
N ASP A 92 8.30 -18.88 4.23
CA ASP A 92 8.16 -20.13 3.45
C ASP A 92 9.51 -20.72 3.03
N GLY A 93 10.64 -20.04 3.29
CA GLY A 93 11.99 -20.46 2.93
C GLY A 93 12.32 -20.32 1.45
N ASN A 94 11.38 -19.92 0.60
CA ASN A 94 11.62 -19.71 -0.82
C ASN A 94 12.22 -18.34 -1.07
N GLN A 95 13.52 -18.28 -1.30
CA GLN A 95 14.26 -17.04 -1.58
C GLN A 95 14.36 -16.70 -3.06
N ARG A 96 13.96 -17.60 -3.96
CA ARG A 96 14.03 -17.38 -5.41
C ARG A 96 12.75 -16.78 -5.94
N LEU A 97 12.88 -15.89 -6.92
CA LEU A 97 11.79 -15.39 -7.73
C LEU A 97 12.20 -15.36 -9.20
N VAL A 98 11.25 -15.58 -10.09
CA VAL A 98 11.49 -15.56 -11.53
C VAL A 98 10.61 -14.49 -12.15
N ILE A 99 11.25 -13.49 -12.76
CA ILE A 99 10.58 -12.48 -13.58
C ILE A 99 10.54 -13.01 -15.01
N ASN A 100 9.34 -13.20 -15.53
CA ASN A 100 9.10 -13.71 -16.88
C ASN A 100 7.94 -12.94 -17.56
N GLU A 101 7.71 -13.24 -18.83
CA GLU A 101 6.69 -12.57 -19.61
C GLU A 101 5.27 -12.76 -19.06
N ALA A 102 4.96 -13.90 -18.46
CA ALA A 102 3.66 -14.15 -17.82
C ALA A 102 3.43 -13.22 -16.63
N LEU A 103 4.43 -13.05 -15.76
CA LEU A 103 4.37 -12.10 -14.65
C LEU A 103 4.18 -10.66 -15.14
N ILE A 104 4.93 -10.28 -16.20
CA ILE A 104 4.83 -8.96 -16.82
C ILE A 104 3.42 -8.71 -17.39
N ALA A 105 2.85 -9.71 -18.06
CA ALA A 105 1.51 -9.62 -18.61
C ALA A 105 0.44 -9.43 -17.52
N GLU A 106 0.56 -10.12 -16.39
CA GLU A 106 -0.36 -9.93 -15.26
C GLU A 106 -0.28 -8.51 -14.68
N PHE A 107 0.92 -7.94 -14.55
CA PHE A 107 1.06 -6.54 -14.13
C PHE A 107 0.51 -5.58 -15.16
N ALA A 108 0.70 -5.83 -16.47
CA ALA A 108 0.15 -4.98 -17.52
C ALA A 108 -1.40 -4.92 -17.50
N GLU A 109 -2.05 -6.05 -17.24
CA GLU A 109 -3.50 -6.09 -17.07
C GLU A 109 -3.97 -5.25 -15.87
N LEU A 110 -3.25 -5.30 -14.76
CA LEU A 110 -3.58 -4.51 -13.57
C LEU A 110 -3.27 -3.01 -13.76
N GLU A 111 -2.16 -2.68 -14.41
CA GLU A 111 -1.81 -1.29 -14.73
C GLU A 111 -2.87 -0.61 -15.61
N ALA A 112 -3.48 -1.35 -16.52
CA ALA A 112 -4.52 -0.81 -17.41
C ALA A 112 -5.75 -0.32 -16.65
N VAL A 113 -6.00 -0.84 -15.46
CA VAL A 113 -7.19 -0.54 -14.61
C VAL A 113 -6.84 0.00 -13.22
N GLN A 114 -5.57 0.31 -12.98
CA GLN A 114 -5.06 0.62 -11.64
C GLN A 114 -5.74 1.80 -10.95
N PHE A 115 -6.33 2.73 -11.70
CA PHE A 115 -7.02 3.90 -11.17
C PHE A 115 -8.54 3.86 -11.31
N ASP A 116 -9.13 2.77 -11.83
CA ASP A 116 -10.58 2.66 -12.03
C ASP A 116 -11.38 2.76 -10.72
N GLY A 117 -10.79 2.32 -9.61
CA GLY A 117 -11.38 2.45 -8.27
C GLY A 117 -11.25 3.83 -7.63
N CYS A 118 -10.67 4.82 -8.34
CA CYS A 118 -10.38 6.15 -7.81
C CYS A 118 -11.61 7.06 -7.80
N THR A 119 -12.63 6.69 -7.02
CA THR A 119 -13.82 7.50 -6.81
C THR A 119 -13.52 8.74 -5.94
N PRO A 120 -14.40 9.77 -5.90
CA PRO A 120 -14.22 10.92 -4.99
C PRO A 120 -13.97 10.52 -3.54
N TYR A 121 -14.61 9.46 -3.06
CA TYR A 121 -14.42 8.91 -1.72
C TYR A 121 -13.00 8.39 -1.51
N TYR A 122 -12.45 7.61 -2.47
CA TYR A 122 -11.09 7.06 -2.36
C TYR A 122 -9.98 8.06 -2.70
N LYS A 123 -10.27 9.15 -3.41
CA LYS A 123 -9.32 10.26 -3.59
C LYS A 123 -8.83 10.86 -2.28
N GLU A 124 -9.67 10.82 -1.26
CA GLU A 124 -9.35 11.29 0.10
C GLU A 124 -8.70 10.20 0.96
N ARG A 125 -9.03 8.93 0.73
CA ARG A 125 -8.66 7.79 1.60
C ARG A 125 -7.36 7.08 1.20
N VAL A 126 -6.74 7.49 0.11
CA VAL A 126 -5.43 6.99 -0.32
C VAL A 126 -4.42 8.12 -0.22
N TRP A 127 -3.43 7.95 0.64
CA TRP A 127 -2.38 8.95 0.87
C TRP A 127 -1.05 8.44 0.32
N GLY A 128 -0.26 9.34 -0.29
CA GLY A 128 1.08 9.07 -0.80
C GLY A 128 2.17 9.67 0.07
N LEU A 129 3.25 8.93 0.32
CA LEU A 129 4.44 9.41 1.00
C LEU A 129 5.65 9.17 0.08
N PHE A 130 6.28 10.24 -0.37
CA PHE A 130 7.32 10.26 -1.39
C PHE A 130 8.67 10.67 -0.82
N GLY A 131 9.71 9.89 -1.14
CA GLY A 131 11.08 10.24 -0.79
C GLY A 131 11.67 11.29 -1.73
N ASP A 132 12.16 12.40 -1.20
CA ASP A 132 12.76 13.48 -1.99
C ASP A 132 14.04 13.05 -2.73
N HIS A 133 14.69 12.00 -2.22
CA HIS A 133 15.89 11.41 -2.81
C HIS A 133 15.61 10.06 -3.50
N ASP A 134 14.34 9.78 -3.81
CA ASP A 134 13.99 8.57 -4.58
C ASP A 134 14.44 8.73 -6.02
N THR A 135 15.40 7.88 -6.45
CA THR A 135 15.92 7.88 -7.82
C THR A 135 15.21 6.86 -8.73
N LEU A 136 14.23 6.14 -8.21
CA LEU A 136 13.55 5.06 -8.92
C LEU A 136 12.10 5.38 -9.24
N ALA A 137 11.34 5.95 -8.30
CA ALA A 137 9.90 6.14 -8.41
C ALA A 137 9.52 7.64 -8.36
N HIS A 138 9.46 8.28 -9.51
CA HIS A 138 9.08 9.71 -9.64
C HIS A 138 7.60 9.88 -9.97
N PHE A 139 6.71 9.22 -9.22
CA PHE A 139 5.28 9.15 -9.55
C PHE A 139 4.38 10.08 -8.74
N CYS A 140 4.93 11.03 -7.97
CA CYS A 140 4.13 12.01 -7.26
C CYS A 140 3.20 12.83 -8.18
N PRO A 141 3.63 13.31 -9.38
CA PRO A 141 2.72 13.99 -10.31
C PRO A 141 1.55 13.11 -10.76
N LEU A 142 1.81 11.87 -11.17
CA LEU A 142 0.77 10.92 -11.55
C LEU A 142 -0.17 10.58 -10.39
N PHE A 143 0.37 10.44 -9.18
CA PHE A 143 -0.44 10.23 -7.97
C PHE A 143 -1.42 11.38 -7.76
N LEU A 144 -1.00 12.63 -7.90
CA LEU A 144 -1.83 13.82 -7.69
C LEU A 144 -2.91 14.02 -8.76
N GLU A 145 -2.82 13.37 -9.92
CA GLU A 145 -3.91 13.32 -10.90
C GLU A 145 -5.12 12.51 -10.37
N HIS A 146 -4.86 11.55 -9.49
CA HIS A 146 -5.86 10.61 -8.99
C HIS A 146 -6.21 10.79 -7.52
N TYR A 147 -5.26 11.20 -6.66
CA TYR A 147 -5.40 11.30 -5.21
C TYR A 147 -5.05 12.70 -4.73
N ARG A 148 -5.39 13.05 -3.48
CA ARG A 148 -5.26 14.42 -2.97
C ARG A 148 -4.13 14.63 -1.97
N HIS A 149 -3.78 13.60 -1.22
CA HIS A 149 -2.88 13.73 -0.07
C HIS A 149 -1.50 13.17 -0.39
N ALA A 150 -0.60 14.03 -0.84
CA ALA A 150 0.81 13.71 -1.06
C ALA A 150 1.67 14.36 0.03
N PHE A 151 2.53 13.56 0.64
CA PHE A 151 3.50 13.98 1.66
C PHE A 151 4.89 13.62 1.18
N HIS A 152 5.90 14.33 1.71
CA HIS A 152 7.29 14.13 1.35
C HIS A 152 8.16 13.86 2.59
N PHE A 153 9.25 13.13 2.39
CA PHE A 153 10.26 12.92 3.42
C PHE A 153 11.67 12.90 2.81
N PRO A 154 12.71 13.29 3.55
CA PRO A 154 14.08 13.38 3.04
C PRO A 154 14.75 12.00 2.95
N GLY A 155 14.16 11.07 2.19
CA GLY A 155 14.64 9.69 2.03
C GLY A 155 14.61 9.21 0.59
N GLY A 156 15.11 7.98 0.38
CA GLY A 156 15.13 7.32 -0.92
C GLY A 156 13.98 6.34 -1.13
N HIS A 157 14.09 5.54 -2.20
CA HIS A 157 13.06 4.56 -2.59
C HIS A 157 12.77 3.50 -1.51
N THR A 158 13.82 3.01 -0.87
CA THR A 158 13.68 2.02 0.22
C THR A 158 13.93 2.74 1.55
N PRO A 159 12.89 2.98 2.36
CA PRO A 159 13.06 3.70 3.61
C PRO A 159 13.87 2.88 4.61
N THR A 160 14.74 3.55 5.34
CA THR A 160 15.47 3.02 6.49
C THR A 160 14.51 2.75 7.65
N GLN A 161 14.96 2.02 8.68
CA GLN A 161 14.15 1.79 9.87
C GLN A 161 13.80 3.10 10.59
N GLU A 162 14.74 4.04 10.66
CA GLU A 162 14.54 5.36 11.26
C GLU A 162 13.51 6.18 10.47
N GLU A 163 13.61 6.22 9.15
CA GLU A 163 12.63 6.91 8.29
C GLU A 163 11.23 6.30 8.43
N VAL A 164 11.12 4.97 8.58
CA VAL A 164 9.83 4.32 8.84
C VAL A 164 9.23 4.79 10.16
N LYS A 165 10.02 4.86 11.22
CA LYS A 165 9.56 5.32 12.54
C LYS A 165 9.22 6.81 12.55
N THR A 166 9.99 7.62 11.82
CA THR A 166 9.86 9.08 11.84
C THR A 166 8.76 9.58 10.90
N TRP A 167 8.53 8.94 9.75
CA TRP A 167 7.64 9.42 8.71
C TRP A 167 6.43 8.52 8.45
N TYR A 168 6.65 7.23 8.25
CA TYR A 168 5.56 6.29 7.91
C TYR A 168 4.64 6.02 9.09
N ALA A 169 5.18 5.71 10.26
CA ALA A 169 4.37 5.35 11.42
C ALA A 169 3.52 6.52 11.94
N PRO A 170 4.02 7.75 12.09
CA PRO A 170 3.18 8.89 12.48
C PRO A 170 2.08 9.20 11.46
N LEU A 171 2.40 9.12 10.14
CA LEU A 171 1.41 9.37 9.10
C LEU A 171 0.33 8.28 9.07
N ALA A 172 0.70 7.01 9.23
CA ALA A 172 -0.23 5.90 9.37
C ALA A 172 -1.14 6.08 10.59
N ALA A 173 -0.57 6.44 11.75
CA ALA A 173 -1.34 6.72 12.95
C ALA A 173 -2.31 7.90 12.79
N LYS A 174 -1.90 8.93 12.06
CA LYS A 174 -2.77 10.07 11.71
C LYS A 174 -3.94 9.60 10.86
N MET A 175 -3.68 8.83 9.80
CA MET A 175 -4.72 8.29 8.92
C MET A 175 -5.75 7.46 9.71
N MET A 176 -5.29 6.49 10.51
CA MET A 176 -6.18 5.63 11.30
C MET A 176 -7.11 6.45 12.19
N ARG A 177 -6.62 7.49 12.87
CA ARG A 177 -7.46 8.37 13.70
C ARG A 177 -8.49 9.13 12.87
N GLU A 178 -8.06 9.78 11.77
CA GLU A 178 -8.95 10.60 10.95
C GLU A 178 -10.10 9.79 10.34
N TYR A 179 -9.85 8.55 9.97
CA TYR A 179 -10.88 7.69 9.37
C TYR A 179 -11.77 7.04 10.42
N SER A 180 -11.25 6.62 11.56
CA SER A 180 -12.06 6.14 12.69
C SER A 180 -13.06 7.21 13.17
N GLU A 181 -12.59 8.45 13.36
CA GLU A 181 -13.46 9.56 13.79
C GLU A 181 -14.54 9.91 12.74
N LYS A 182 -14.25 9.76 11.44
CA LYS A 182 -15.24 9.99 10.38
C LYS A 182 -16.30 8.90 10.36
N GLU A 183 -15.90 7.64 10.45
CA GLU A 183 -16.82 6.50 10.48
C GLU A 183 -17.75 6.56 11.70
N GLU A 184 -17.23 6.89 12.88
CA GLU A 184 -18.06 7.09 14.07
C GLU A 184 -19.09 8.22 13.92
N LYS A 185 -18.74 9.30 13.21
CA LYS A 185 -19.68 10.42 12.94
C LYS A 185 -20.76 10.02 11.95
N GLU A 186 -20.37 9.35 10.85
CA GLU A 186 -21.29 8.86 9.83
C GLU A 186 -22.29 7.87 10.42
N GLU A 187 -21.84 6.93 11.28
CA GLU A 187 -22.73 5.99 11.98
C GLU A 187 -23.69 6.67 12.94
N LYS A 188 -23.28 7.72 13.64
CA LYS A 188 -24.16 8.49 14.54
C LYS A 188 -25.24 9.23 13.75
N GLU A 189 -24.86 9.91 12.67
CA GLU A 189 -25.80 10.62 11.80
C GLU A 189 -26.82 9.66 11.13
N GLU A 190 -26.39 8.45 10.75
CA GLU A 190 -27.31 7.45 10.20
C GLU A 190 -28.29 6.90 11.24
N LYS A 191 -27.87 6.76 12.49
CA LYS A 191 -28.74 6.32 13.58
C LYS A 191 -29.79 7.38 13.90
N GLU A 192 -29.37 8.64 14.01
CA GLU A 192 -30.32 9.77 14.27
C GLU A 192 -31.37 9.89 13.17
N LYS A 193 -30.98 9.75 11.88
CA LYS A 193 -31.92 9.78 10.74
C LYS A 193 -32.91 8.60 10.68
N LYS A 194 -32.63 7.50 11.37
CA LYS A 194 -33.54 6.33 11.44
C LYS A 194 -34.49 6.38 12.60
N GLU A 195 -34.25 7.27 13.58
CA GLU A 195 -35.11 7.48 14.75
C GLU A 195 -36.12 8.64 14.56
N GLU A 196 -35.95 9.46 13.51
CA GLU A 196 -36.93 10.46 13.03
C GLU A 196 -37.93 9.84 12.03
#